data_1acdf0e370c844ce315fd1cd9dda340e
#
_entry.id   1acdf0e370c844ce315fd1cd9dda340e
#
_cell.length_a   1.000
_cell.length_b   1.000
_cell.length_c   1.000
_cell.angle_alpha   90.00
_cell.angle_beta   90.00
_cell.angle_gamma   90.00
#
_symmetry.space_group_name_H-M   'P 1'
#
loop_
_entity.id
_entity.type
_entity.pdbx_description
1 polymer ?
#
loop_
_entity_poly.entity_id
_entity_poly.type
_entity_poly.pdbx_seq_one_letter_code
_entity_poly.pdbx_strand_id
1 'polypeptide(L)'
;VVNYPWDNGKSRHVDDEWWQMVSRQYADLAQEENPDYMTDRNDGITNGADWYMIYGSRQDYMNYYQQCRELTVECSTTKCPPASDLPMYWSYNRNSIYAFLNQVLFGIHGTVKDAETQEPLKASVKIINHDRDYSMVESQQPDGNFYRPIKAGDYTIEISAEGYVTKCEDVVVTDNE
;
A
#
# COMPACT_ATOMS: atom_id res chain seq x y z
N VAL A 1 12.03 -0.04 12.47
CA VAL A 1 12.12 -0.47 11.07
C VAL A 1 10.73 -0.55 10.44
N VAL A 2 10.62 -0.18 9.18
CA VAL A 2 9.44 -0.38 8.34
C VAL A 2 9.56 -1.71 7.61
N ASN A 3 8.66 -2.64 7.92
CA ASN A 3 8.58 -3.95 7.29
C ASN A 3 7.44 -3.97 6.27
N TYR A 4 7.75 -4.23 4.99
CA TYR A 4 6.78 -4.28 3.91
C TYR A 4 6.61 -5.71 3.35
N PRO A 5 5.44 -6.03 2.72
CA PRO A 5 5.13 -7.39 2.24
C PRO A 5 6.12 -7.90 1.18
N TRP A 6 6.31 -9.23 1.12
CA TRP A 6 5.61 -10.24 1.93
C TRP A 6 6.47 -10.69 3.10
N ASP A 7 5.81 -11.09 4.20
CA ASP A 7 6.46 -11.80 5.31
C ASP A 7 6.64 -13.27 5.00
N ASN A 8 5.78 -13.82 4.15
CA ASN A 8 5.76 -15.21 3.76
C ASN A 8 6.19 -15.37 2.30
N GLY A 9 7.24 -16.13 2.09
CA GLY A 9 7.65 -16.57 0.77
C GLY A 9 8.78 -15.78 0.13
N LYS A 10 9.25 -16.32 -0.99
CA LYS A 10 10.42 -15.81 -1.71
C LYS A 10 10.07 -14.86 -2.85
N SER A 11 8.80 -14.79 -3.24
CA SER A 11 8.35 -13.89 -4.31
C SER A 11 8.06 -12.51 -3.74
N ARG A 12 8.42 -11.48 -4.47
CA ARG A 12 8.05 -10.11 -4.12
C ARG A 12 6.59 -9.84 -4.42
N HIS A 13 6.02 -8.87 -3.72
CA HIS A 13 4.73 -8.28 -4.08
C HIS A 13 4.81 -7.70 -5.50
N VAL A 14 3.72 -7.69 -6.26
CA VAL A 14 3.74 -7.14 -7.63
C VAL A 14 4.11 -5.65 -7.64
N ASP A 15 3.75 -4.93 -6.58
CA ASP A 15 4.07 -3.52 -6.38
C ASP A 15 5.30 -3.33 -5.47
N ASP A 16 6.30 -4.19 -5.54
CA ASP A 16 7.48 -4.15 -4.65
C ASP A 16 8.21 -2.80 -4.71
N GLU A 17 8.31 -2.19 -5.88
CA GLU A 17 8.93 -0.87 -6.03
C GLU A 17 8.13 0.23 -5.34
N TRP A 18 6.78 0.16 -5.37
CA TRP A 18 5.93 1.08 -4.62
C TRP A 18 6.11 0.89 -3.11
N TRP A 19 6.18 -0.37 -2.64
CA TRP A 19 6.44 -0.67 -1.24
C TRP A 19 7.79 -0.14 -0.76
N GLN A 20 8.84 -0.29 -1.56
CA GLN A 20 10.16 0.27 -1.24
C GLN A 20 10.10 1.79 -1.16
N MET A 21 9.45 2.46 -2.11
CA MET A 21 9.29 3.91 -2.15
C MET A 21 8.59 4.44 -0.90
N VAL A 22 7.40 3.91 -0.56
CA VAL A 22 6.63 4.40 0.58
C VAL A 22 7.28 4.06 1.92
N SER A 23 7.96 2.91 2.01
CA SER A 23 8.72 2.53 3.21
C SER A 23 9.93 3.44 3.39
N ARG A 24 10.63 3.79 2.30
CA ARG A 24 11.75 4.73 2.34
C ARG A 24 11.28 6.12 2.77
N GLN A 25 10.20 6.64 2.17
CA GLN A 25 9.60 7.91 2.57
C GLN A 25 9.24 7.92 4.06
N TYR A 26 8.66 6.81 4.55
CA TYR A 26 8.34 6.69 5.98
C TYR A 26 9.59 6.82 6.86
N ALA A 27 10.63 6.06 6.53
CA ALA A 27 11.86 6.05 7.33
C ALA A 27 12.61 7.38 7.23
N ASP A 28 12.68 8.01 6.06
CA ASP A 28 13.32 9.32 5.86
C ASP A 28 12.64 10.40 6.72
N LEU A 29 11.32 10.50 6.70
CA LEU A 29 10.56 11.44 7.53
C LEU A 29 10.73 11.19 9.03
N ALA A 30 10.88 9.93 9.45
CA ALA A 30 11.15 9.61 10.84
C ALA A 30 12.59 10.00 11.24
N GLN A 31 13.55 9.87 10.33
CA GLN A 31 14.95 10.26 10.50
C GLN A 31 15.15 11.79 10.45
N GLU A 32 14.30 12.54 9.74
CA GLU A 32 14.29 14.01 9.82
C GLU A 32 13.99 14.51 11.24
N GLU A 33 13.12 13.81 11.97
CA GLU A 33 12.81 14.16 13.38
C GLU A 33 13.93 13.72 14.33
N ASN A 34 14.60 12.59 14.04
CA ASN A 34 15.76 12.11 14.78
C ASN A 34 16.66 11.25 13.88
N PRO A 35 17.86 11.74 13.48
CA PRO A 35 18.73 11.02 12.56
C PRO A 35 19.23 9.64 13.07
N ASP A 36 19.20 9.39 14.35
CA ASP A 36 19.60 8.11 14.95
C ASP A 36 18.42 7.13 15.08
N TYR A 37 17.22 7.54 14.69
CA TYR A 37 16.01 6.74 14.79
C TYR A 37 15.77 5.94 13.50
N MET A 38 15.37 4.68 13.64
CA MET A 38 14.98 3.80 12.52
C MET A 38 16.09 3.62 11.47
N THR A 39 17.34 3.42 11.93
CA THR A 39 18.53 3.29 11.07
C THR A 39 18.99 1.83 10.86
N ASP A 40 18.36 0.87 11.50
CA ASP A 40 18.69 -0.55 11.37
C ASP A 40 18.20 -1.14 10.02
N ARG A 41 18.68 -2.34 9.68
CA ARG A 41 18.39 -3.01 8.41
C ARG A 41 18.92 -2.18 7.22
N ASN A 42 18.18 -2.08 6.15
CA ASN A 42 18.53 -1.25 5.01
C ASN A 42 18.11 0.20 5.31
N ASP A 43 18.80 0.81 6.29
CA ASP A 43 18.54 2.16 6.76
C ASP A 43 17.05 2.42 7.10
N GLY A 44 16.49 1.53 7.90
CA GLY A 44 15.13 1.62 8.43
C GLY A 44 14.05 0.90 7.66
N ILE A 45 14.35 0.22 6.55
CA ILE A 45 13.36 -0.53 5.78
C ILE A 45 13.78 -1.97 5.51
N THR A 46 12.84 -2.89 5.45
CA THR A 46 13.09 -4.28 5.07
C THR A 46 11.87 -4.93 4.43
N ASN A 47 12.09 -5.81 3.46
CA ASN A 47 11.05 -6.78 3.13
C ASN A 47 10.95 -7.82 4.25
N GLY A 48 9.73 -8.24 4.60
CA GLY A 48 9.53 -9.16 5.70
C GLY A 48 10.28 -10.47 5.58
N ALA A 49 10.17 -11.14 4.44
CA ALA A 49 10.83 -12.41 4.21
C ALA A 49 12.37 -12.32 4.13
N ASP A 50 12.94 -11.14 3.83
CA ASP A 50 14.39 -10.92 3.90
C ASP A 50 14.88 -10.81 5.35
N TRP A 51 14.03 -10.39 6.25
CA TRP A 51 14.35 -10.38 7.67
C TRP A 51 14.25 -11.79 8.26
N TYR A 52 13.03 -12.32 8.32
CA TYR A 52 12.74 -13.73 8.62
C TYR A 52 11.32 -14.08 8.17
N MET A 53 11.13 -15.28 7.66
CA MET A 53 9.82 -15.71 7.19
C MET A 53 8.83 -15.93 8.33
N ILE A 54 7.64 -15.33 8.21
CA ILE A 54 6.50 -15.54 9.09
C ILE A 54 5.33 -16.06 8.24
N TYR A 55 4.55 -16.97 8.79
CA TYR A 55 3.33 -17.48 8.17
C TYR A 55 2.11 -16.99 8.95
N GLY A 56 1.10 -16.50 8.23
CA GLY A 56 -0.15 -16.03 8.84
C GLY A 56 -0.01 -14.64 9.51
N SER A 57 0.89 -13.79 9.01
CA SER A 57 0.96 -12.40 9.47
C SER A 57 -0.28 -11.61 9.08
N ARG A 58 -0.63 -10.62 9.88
CA ARG A 58 -1.73 -9.70 9.59
C ARG A 58 -1.45 -8.91 8.30
N GLN A 59 -0.22 -8.44 8.14
CA GLN A 59 0.24 -7.71 6.96
C GLN A 59 -0.04 -8.48 5.66
N ASP A 60 0.38 -9.75 5.57
CA ASP A 60 0.15 -10.57 4.38
C ASP A 60 -1.34 -10.85 4.17
N TYR A 61 -2.09 -11.14 5.25
CA TYR A 61 -3.53 -11.36 5.17
C TYR A 61 -4.27 -10.13 4.61
N MET A 62 -3.97 -8.94 5.11
CA MET A 62 -4.61 -7.71 4.68
C MET A 62 -4.28 -7.37 3.23
N ASN A 63 -3.03 -7.53 2.83
CA ASN A 63 -2.62 -7.29 1.45
C ASN A 63 -3.20 -8.31 0.46
N TYR A 64 -3.22 -9.60 0.83
CA TYR A 64 -3.63 -10.67 -0.07
C TYR A 64 -5.15 -10.82 -0.17
N TYR A 65 -5.85 -10.88 0.97
CA TYR A 65 -7.28 -11.19 1.01
C TYR A 65 -8.19 -9.97 1.10
N GLN A 66 -7.68 -8.85 1.64
CA GLN A 66 -8.48 -7.65 1.85
C GLN A 66 -8.13 -6.52 0.89
N GLN A 67 -7.13 -6.71 0.01
CA GLN A 67 -6.65 -5.69 -0.93
C GLN A 67 -6.31 -4.36 -0.23
N CYS A 68 -5.94 -4.45 1.05
CA CYS A 68 -5.62 -3.31 1.90
C CYS A 68 -4.10 -3.12 1.97
N ARG A 69 -3.62 -1.94 1.66
CA ARG A 69 -2.19 -1.61 1.75
C ARG A 69 -1.77 -1.50 3.21
N GLU A 70 -1.18 -2.55 3.72
CA GLU A 70 -0.71 -2.62 5.10
C GLU A 70 0.79 -2.95 5.15
N LEU A 71 1.51 -2.23 5.99
CA LEU A 71 2.90 -2.49 6.37
C LEU A 71 3.00 -2.56 7.90
N THR A 72 4.09 -3.11 8.40
CA THR A 72 4.38 -3.19 9.84
C THR A 72 5.47 -2.20 10.20
N VAL A 73 5.25 -1.40 11.24
CA VAL A 73 6.28 -0.48 11.77
C VAL A 73 6.67 -0.92 13.17
N GLU A 74 7.94 -1.26 13.35
CA GLU A 74 8.52 -1.49 14.67
C GLU A 74 9.18 -0.20 15.18
N CYS A 75 8.49 0.46 16.12
CA CYS A 75 8.87 1.79 16.58
C CYS A 75 9.95 1.80 17.67
N SER A 76 10.30 0.65 18.25
CA SER A 76 11.24 0.59 19.37
C SER A 76 12.03 -0.71 19.35
N THR A 77 13.30 -0.66 19.74
CA THR A 77 14.12 -1.83 20.02
C THR A 77 13.71 -2.53 21.35
N THR A 78 12.95 -1.82 22.19
CA THR A 78 12.39 -2.37 23.44
C THR A 78 10.93 -2.72 23.21
N LYS A 79 10.54 -3.99 23.40
CA LYS A 79 9.17 -4.47 23.13
C LYS A 79 8.08 -3.69 23.88
N CYS A 80 8.35 -3.33 25.12
CA CYS A 80 7.44 -2.56 25.98
C CYS A 80 8.19 -1.38 26.58
N PRO A 81 8.37 -0.28 25.83
CA PRO A 81 9.03 0.91 26.37
C PRO A 81 8.19 1.55 27.49
N PRO A 82 8.80 2.33 28.40
CA PRO A 82 8.08 3.10 29.40
C PRO A 82 7.03 4.02 28.77
N ALA A 83 5.91 4.22 29.45
CA ALA A 83 4.85 5.10 28.96
C ALA A 83 5.32 6.56 28.77
N SER A 84 6.34 6.99 29.52
CA SER A 84 7.00 8.29 29.37
C SER A 84 7.62 8.52 27.99
N ASP A 85 7.98 7.45 27.27
CA ASP A 85 8.66 7.52 25.98
C ASP A 85 7.68 7.58 24.80
N LEU A 86 6.41 7.24 25.02
CA LEU A 86 5.39 7.21 23.96
C LEU A 86 5.20 8.56 23.24
N PRO A 87 5.21 9.73 23.91
CA PRO A 87 5.15 11.02 23.21
C PRO A 87 6.32 11.25 22.26
N MET A 88 7.52 10.77 22.62
CA MET A 88 8.70 10.85 21.78
C MET A 88 8.53 9.98 20.52
N TYR A 89 8.10 8.71 20.66
CA TYR A 89 7.83 7.85 19.51
C TYR A 89 6.72 8.41 18.61
N TRP A 90 5.69 9.01 19.18
CA TRP A 90 4.68 9.72 18.41
C TRP A 90 5.28 10.85 17.59
N SER A 91 6.12 11.72 18.21
CA SER A 91 6.75 12.83 17.48
C SER A 91 7.60 12.36 16.31
N TYR A 92 8.34 11.25 16.46
CA TYR A 92 9.17 10.69 15.39
C TYR A 92 8.37 10.10 14.24
N ASN A 93 7.20 9.52 14.50
CA ASN A 93 6.45 8.76 13.49
C ASN A 93 5.25 9.52 12.89
N ARG A 94 4.74 10.58 13.50
CA ARG A 94 3.48 11.21 13.08
C ARG A 94 3.50 11.68 11.63
N ASN A 95 4.58 12.32 11.18
CA ASN A 95 4.69 12.82 9.79
C ASN A 95 4.75 11.65 8.80
N SER A 96 5.49 10.60 9.15
CA SER A 96 5.56 9.36 8.37
C SER A 96 4.20 8.67 8.25
N ILE A 97 3.43 8.61 9.34
CA ILE A 97 2.07 8.05 9.34
C ILE A 97 1.16 8.86 8.42
N TYR A 98 1.18 10.20 8.50
CA TYR A 98 0.38 11.04 7.62
C TYR A 98 0.79 10.90 6.14
N ALA A 99 2.09 10.85 5.85
CA ALA A 99 2.58 10.62 4.49
C ALA A 99 2.11 9.28 3.94
N PHE A 100 2.20 8.20 4.72
CA PHE A 100 1.70 6.89 4.32
C PHE A 100 0.18 6.87 4.09
N LEU A 101 -0.61 7.49 4.97
CA LEU A 101 -2.06 7.58 4.79
C LEU A 101 -2.43 8.38 3.55
N ASN A 102 -1.68 9.44 3.24
CA ASN A 102 -1.91 10.24 2.05
C ASN A 102 -1.64 9.49 0.74
N GLN A 103 -0.92 8.35 0.78
CA GLN A 103 -0.70 7.54 -0.42
C GLN A 103 -2.00 7.03 -1.06
N VAL A 104 -3.11 7.00 -0.34
CA VAL A 104 -4.43 6.66 -0.90
C VAL A 104 -4.91 7.69 -1.95
N LEU A 105 -4.41 8.91 -1.89
CA LEU A 105 -4.76 9.98 -2.84
C LEU A 105 -4.02 9.88 -4.17
N PHE A 106 -3.03 9.02 -4.26
CA PHE A 106 -2.17 8.83 -5.43
C PHE A 106 -2.41 7.45 -6.06
N GLY A 107 -1.92 7.29 -7.30
CA GLY A 107 -2.14 6.09 -8.07
C GLY A 107 -3.39 6.17 -8.94
N ILE A 108 -4.02 5.04 -9.21
CA ILE A 108 -5.22 4.94 -10.04
C ILE A 108 -6.45 4.93 -9.13
N HIS A 109 -7.35 5.86 -9.33
CA HIS A 109 -8.61 5.91 -8.59
C HIS A 109 -9.75 6.41 -9.48
N GLY A 110 -10.97 6.05 -9.14
CA GLY A 110 -12.12 6.43 -9.94
C GLY A 110 -13.42 5.88 -9.40
N THR A 111 -14.46 6.01 -10.22
CA THR A 111 -15.80 5.52 -9.91
C THR A 111 -16.32 4.69 -11.07
N VAL A 112 -16.84 3.51 -10.79
CA VAL A 112 -17.48 2.64 -11.79
C VAL A 112 -18.98 2.73 -11.66
N LYS A 113 -19.66 3.13 -12.76
CA LYS A 113 -21.11 3.31 -12.84
C LYS A 113 -21.67 2.73 -14.13
N ASP A 114 -22.93 2.34 -14.07
CA ASP A 114 -23.71 2.03 -15.26
C ASP A 114 -23.81 3.27 -16.18
N ALA A 115 -23.58 3.08 -17.46
CA ALA A 115 -23.54 4.20 -18.42
C ALA A 115 -24.89 4.88 -18.65
N GLU A 116 -25.99 4.15 -18.50
CA GLU A 116 -27.35 4.64 -18.74
C GLU A 116 -28.00 5.16 -17.46
N THR A 117 -27.95 4.36 -16.39
CA THR A 117 -28.64 4.67 -15.13
C THR A 117 -27.82 5.50 -14.17
N GLN A 118 -26.49 5.56 -14.35
CA GLN A 118 -25.52 6.19 -13.44
C GLN A 118 -25.46 5.54 -12.04
N GLU A 119 -26.08 4.38 -11.88
CA GLU A 119 -25.99 3.63 -10.63
C GLU A 119 -24.58 3.06 -10.42
N PRO A 120 -24.07 3.09 -9.17
CA PRO A 120 -22.77 2.54 -8.85
C PRO A 120 -22.71 1.03 -9.09
N LEU A 121 -21.61 0.56 -9.69
CA LEU A 121 -21.38 -0.85 -9.96
C LEU A 121 -20.29 -1.42 -9.06
N LYS A 122 -20.48 -2.67 -8.62
CA LYS A 122 -19.39 -3.49 -8.12
C LYS A 122 -18.66 -4.08 -9.32
N ALA A 123 -17.41 -3.66 -9.52
CA ALA A 123 -16.57 -4.08 -10.64
C ALA A 123 -15.17 -4.43 -10.17
N SER A 124 -14.54 -5.37 -10.86
CA SER A 124 -13.11 -5.63 -10.73
C SER A 124 -12.34 -4.63 -11.58
N VAL A 125 -11.29 -4.06 -11.02
CA VAL A 125 -10.33 -3.18 -11.72
C VAL A 125 -8.95 -3.80 -11.62
N LYS A 126 -8.41 -4.19 -12.77
CA LYS A 126 -7.16 -4.93 -12.91
C LYS A 126 -6.19 -4.18 -13.82
N ILE A 127 -4.92 -4.10 -13.44
CA ILE A 127 -3.86 -3.57 -14.30
C ILE A 127 -3.34 -4.71 -15.18
N ILE A 128 -3.50 -4.58 -16.49
CA ILE A 128 -3.12 -5.61 -17.48
C ILE A 128 -1.60 -5.81 -17.46
N ASN A 129 -1.16 -7.07 -17.53
CA ASN A 129 0.23 -7.49 -17.48
C ASN A 129 0.98 -7.14 -16.16
N HIS A 130 0.30 -6.61 -15.16
CA HIS A 130 0.86 -6.27 -13.85
C HIS A 130 0.18 -7.06 -12.73
N ASP A 131 -1.14 -6.89 -12.58
CA ASP A 131 -1.87 -7.47 -11.47
C ASP A 131 -2.00 -8.99 -11.54
N ARG A 132 -1.92 -9.61 -10.38
CA ARG A 132 -2.28 -11.00 -10.11
C ARG A 132 -3.55 -11.05 -9.28
N ASP A 133 -4.08 -12.24 -9.00
CA ASP A 133 -5.37 -12.44 -8.35
C ASP A 133 -5.57 -11.67 -7.03
N TYR A 134 -4.49 -11.44 -6.27
CA TYR A 134 -4.54 -10.74 -4.99
C TYR A 134 -4.29 -9.22 -5.06
N SER A 135 -3.90 -8.68 -6.22
CA SER A 135 -3.48 -7.27 -6.33
C SER A 135 -4.46 -6.38 -7.09
N MET A 136 -5.38 -6.96 -7.85
CA MET A 136 -6.50 -6.20 -8.42
C MET A 136 -7.38 -5.65 -7.31
N VAL A 137 -8.13 -4.60 -7.60
CA VAL A 137 -9.07 -4.00 -6.64
C VAL A 137 -10.51 -4.10 -7.13
N GLU A 138 -11.45 -3.95 -6.22
CA GLU A 138 -12.88 -3.87 -6.54
C GLU A 138 -13.44 -2.50 -6.21
N SER A 139 -14.36 -2.01 -7.05
CA SER A 139 -15.13 -0.82 -6.71
C SER A 139 -16.10 -1.11 -5.58
N GLN A 140 -16.20 -0.19 -4.62
CA GLN A 140 -16.94 -0.37 -3.38
C GLN A 140 -18.32 0.29 -3.43
N GLN A 141 -19.32 -0.40 -2.86
CA GLN A 141 -20.62 0.19 -2.62
C GLN A 141 -20.60 1.12 -1.38
N PRO A 142 -21.40 2.18 -1.29
CA PRO A 142 -22.49 2.51 -2.23
C PRO A 142 -22.11 3.42 -3.41
N ASP A 143 -20.87 3.90 -3.50
CA ASP A 143 -20.50 4.97 -4.43
C ASP A 143 -19.83 4.48 -5.72
N GLY A 144 -19.43 3.20 -5.79
CA GLY A 144 -18.68 2.61 -6.90
C GLY A 144 -17.22 3.04 -6.96
N ASN A 145 -16.69 3.63 -5.90
CA ASN A 145 -15.32 4.13 -5.85
C ASN A 145 -14.31 2.99 -5.74
N PHE A 146 -13.14 3.16 -6.37
CA PHE A 146 -11.99 2.27 -6.20
C PHE A 146 -10.71 3.09 -6.04
N TYR A 147 -9.74 2.49 -5.36
CA TYR A 147 -8.42 3.07 -5.11
C TYR A 147 -7.35 2.00 -5.32
N ARG A 148 -6.41 2.26 -6.20
CA ARG A 148 -5.30 1.38 -6.52
C ARG A 148 -3.98 2.16 -6.39
N PRO A 149 -3.44 2.32 -5.17
CA PRO A 149 -2.13 2.94 -4.97
C PRO A 149 -1.06 2.15 -5.73
N ILE A 150 -0.31 2.85 -6.56
CA ILE A 150 0.76 2.29 -7.40
C ILE A 150 1.75 3.42 -7.72
N LYS A 151 2.97 3.03 -8.07
CA LYS A 151 4.03 3.95 -8.50
C LYS A 151 3.65 4.69 -9.80
N ALA A 152 4.25 5.87 -10.01
CA ALA A 152 4.14 6.58 -11.27
C ALA A 152 4.54 5.72 -12.48
N GLY A 153 3.79 5.84 -13.57
CA GLY A 153 3.98 5.06 -14.78
C GLY A 153 2.77 5.07 -15.71
N ASP A 154 2.91 4.40 -16.85
CA ASP A 154 1.85 4.21 -17.83
C ASP A 154 1.26 2.82 -17.64
N TYR A 155 -0.07 2.75 -17.52
CA TYR A 155 -0.79 1.51 -17.24
C TYR A 155 -2.01 1.38 -18.16
N THR A 156 -2.39 0.13 -18.46
CA THR A 156 -3.68 -0.19 -19.05
C THR A 156 -4.51 -0.91 -17.99
N ILE A 157 -5.68 -0.37 -17.64
CA ILE A 157 -6.61 -0.99 -16.72
C ILE A 157 -7.73 -1.71 -17.47
N GLU A 158 -8.13 -2.87 -16.95
CA GLU A 158 -9.31 -3.63 -17.35
C GLU A 158 -10.36 -3.50 -16.26
N ILE A 159 -11.55 -3.04 -16.65
CA ILE A 159 -12.70 -2.88 -15.76
C ILE A 159 -13.78 -3.87 -16.18
N SER A 160 -14.18 -4.76 -15.26
CA SER A 160 -15.18 -5.78 -15.54
C SER A 160 -16.23 -5.88 -14.44
N ALA A 161 -17.51 -5.96 -14.82
CA ALA A 161 -18.64 -6.16 -13.93
C ALA A 161 -19.59 -7.20 -14.52
N GLU A 162 -20.28 -7.95 -13.66
CA GLU A 162 -21.24 -8.98 -14.10
C GLU A 162 -22.38 -8.36 -14.91
N GLY A 163 -22.63 -8.93 -16.09
CA GLY A 163 -23.67 -8.44 -17.01
C GLY A 163 -23.26 -7.26 -17.90
N TYR A 164 -22.01 -6.80 -17.81
CA TYR A 164 -21.49 -5.66 -18.58
C TYR A 164 -20.37 -6.07 -19.53
N VAL A 165 -20.17 -5.27 -20.57
CA VAL A 165 -19.03 -5.42 -21.47
C VAL A 165 -17.78 -4.91 -20.76
N THR A 166 -16.73 -5.73 -20.74
CA THR A 166 -15.42 -5.35 -20.19
C THR A 166 -14.85 -4.15 -20.93
N LYS A 167 -14.33 -3.18 -20.19
CA LYS A 167 -13.71 -1.96 -20.72
C LYS A 167 -12.24 -1.92 -20.39
N CYS A 168 -11.40 -1.50 -21.34
CA CYS A 168 -9.99 -1.22 -21.11
C CYS A 168 -9.73 0.27 -21.29
N GLU A 169 -8.87 0.85 -20.45
CA GLU A 169 -8.45 2.25 -20.52
C GLU A 169 -6.96 2.38 -20.22
N ASP A 170 -6.30 3.25 -20.99
CA ASP A 170 -4.93 3.64 -20.71
C ASP A 170 -4.93 4.81 -19.73
N VAL A 171 -4.11 4.71 -18.68
CA VAL A 171 -4.00 5.70 -17.61
C VAL A 171 -2.55 6.02 -17.33
N VAL A 172 -2.26 7.28 -17.07
CA VAL A 172 -0.94 7.77 -16.69
C VAL A 172 -0.99 8.15 -15.22
N VAL A 173 -0.16 7.51 -14.41
CA VAL A 173 0.02 7.87 -13.00
C VAL A 173 1.24 8.77 -12.92
N THR A 174 1.03 9.99 -12.46
CA THR A 174 2.11 10.95 -12.20
C THR A 174 2.72 10.74 -10.84
N ASP A 175 3.87 11.34 -10.58
CA ASP A 175 4.64 11.16 -9.36
C ASP A 175 3.84 11.54 -8.11
N ASN A 176 4.12 10.82 -7.02
CA ASN A 176 3.42 10.92 -5.74
C ASN A 176 4.15 11.86 -4.75
N GLU A 177 4.92 12.84 -5.26
CA GLU A 177 5.61 13.83 -4.45
C GLU A 177 4.72 15.00 -4.01
#